data_51b68ba22279ab2c88b0b3ad9171a102
#
_entry.id   51b68ba22279ab2c88b0b3ad9171a102
#
_cell.length_a   1.000
_cell.length_b   1.000
_cell.length_c   1.000
_cell.angle_alpha   90.00
_cell.angle_beta   90.00
_cell.angle_gamma   90.00
#
_symmetry.space_group_name_H-M   'P 1'
#
loop_
_entity.id
_entity.type
_entity.pdbx_description
1 polymer ?
#
loop_
_entity_poly.entity_id
_entity_poly.type
_entity_poly.pdbx_seq_one_letter_code
_entity_poly.pdbx_strand_id
1 'polypeptide(L)'
;MTRPQAHISRLIAACIAMLALVALCTLASCGCSGSQDSGSSASKSPSAAGVVDSAQSANDGSQSGGSGQGASGGDASGSSEVISGAAFTQPASIRGVTFDSGAAVQGPNCAIDVSHVSEGYAAATATNSARLKFQVKCGDRSYNYDMPNDGSAIFVPLNMDNGNYTFRIMQNTSGNNYVELLSTSASVGLSTPFEPFLHPNVFCNFSEGSAAVRKARELTAGCATQADALRAICNFVVDNISYDNAKAERLSSSTGYVPDPDATLSSMTGICFDYASLSAAMLRSVGIPARIITGYVSPSGLYHAWTMVYIDGTWHTAQFSVNPNDWSRVDLTFASTGGNAFVGDGVGYEDRYMY
;
A
#
# COMPACT_ATOMS: atom_id res chain seq x y z
N MET A 1 38.30 16.72 -4.20
CA MET A 1 36.90 16.43 -4.50
C MET A 1 36.81 14.98 -5.01
N THR A 2 36.79 14.00 -4.14
CA THR A 2 36.69 12.60 -4.48
C THR A 2 36.18 11.84 -3.27
N ARG A 3 34.85 11.52 -3.24
CA ARG A 3 34.24 10.40 -2.44
C ARG A 3 32.73 10.41 -2.61
N PRO A 4 32.21 9.57 -3.52
CA PRO A 4 31.08 8.74 -3.11
C PRO A 4 31.14 7.26 -3.57
N GLN A 5 32.15 6.79 -4.28
CA GLN A 5 32.16 5.42 -4.83
C GLN A 5 32.40 4.29 -3.82
N ALA A 6 32.92 4.58 -2.62
CA ALA A 6 33.24 3.56 -1.64
C ALA A 6 32.03 2.98 -0.86
N HIS A 7 30.92 3.71 -0.79
CA HIS A 7 29.71 3.25 -0.09
C HIS A 7 28.84 2.32 -0.94
N ILE A 8 28.77 2.53 -2.24
CA ILE A 8 27.97 1.72 -3.17
C ILE A 8 28.54 0.30 -3.28
N SER A 9 29.85 0.13 -3.30
CA SER A 9 30.50 -1.20 -3.37
C SER A 9 30.27 -2.03 -2.10
N ARG A 10 30.08 -1.42 -0.94
CA ARG A 10 29.84 -2.14 0.33
C ARG A 10 28.40 -2.62 0.47
N LEU A 11 27.43 -1.88 -0.08
CA LEU A 11 26.01 -2.28 -0.09
C LEU A 11 25.76 -3.43 -1.06
N ILE A 12 26.36 -3.41 -2.24
CA ILE A 12 26.26 -4.52 -3.21
C ILE A 12 26.92 -5.79 -2.67
N ALA A 13 28.04 -5.68 -1.95
CA ALA A 13 28.69 -6.82 -1.31
C ALA A 13 27.86 -7.44 -0.18
N ALA A 14 27.08 -6.65 0.58
CA ALA A 14 26.21 -7.14 1.63
C ALA A 14 25.01 -7.92 1.06
N CYS A 15 24.43 -7.46 -0.03
CA CYS A 15 23.32 -8.16 -0.70
C CYS A 15 23.77 -9.47 -1.34
N ILE A 16 24.99 -9.53 -1.92
CA ILE A 16 25.54 -10.76 -2.52
C ILE A 16 25.93 -11.75 -1.42
N ALA A 17 26.41 -11.31 -0.27
CA ALA A 17 26.77 -12.20 0.85
C ALA A 17 25.54 -12.86 1.48
N MET A 18 24.37 -12.19 1.52
CA MET A 18 23.12 -12.80 1.99
C MET A 18 22.60 -13.89 1.02
N LEU A 19 22.73 -13.69 -0.28
CA LEU A 19 22.36 -14.68 -1.29
C LEU A 19 23.26 -15.94 -1.23
N ALA A 20 24.53 -15.81 -0.85
CA ALA A 20 25.46 -16.93 -0.71
C ALA A 20 25.19 -17.77 0.56
N LEU A 21 24.69 -17.19 1.63
CA LEU A 21 24.39 -17.91 2.89
C LEU A 21 23.15 -18.82 2.76
N VAL A 22 22.19 -18.45 1.95
CA VAL A 22 20.99 -19.26 1.70
C VAL A 22 21.32 -20.49 0.84
N ALA A 23 22.30 -20.39 -0.06
CA ALA A 23 22.72 -21.50 -0.90
C ALA A 23 23.57 -22.58 -0.19
N LEU A 24 24.17 -22.25 0.97
CA LEU A 24 25.03 -23.20 1.71
C LEU A 24 24.26 -24.08 2.71
N CYS A 25 23.03 -23.73 3.07
CA CYS A 25 22.21 -24.53 3.99
C CYS A 25 21.46 -25.70 3.34
N THR A 26 21.50 -25.85 2.00
CA THR A 26 20.76 -26.91 1.28
C THR A 26 21.58 -28.17 0.96
N LEU A 27 22.85 -28.29 1.39
CA LEU A 27 23.72 -29.40 1.03
C LEU A 27 24.11 -30.34 2.20
N ALA A 28 23.49 -30.26 3.35
CA ALA A 28 23.78 -31.15 4.46
C ALA A 28 22.54 -31.86 4.99
N SER A 29 22.01 -32.83 4.25
CA SER A 29 21.36 -34.02 4.82
C SER A 29 20.97 -35.00 3.71
N CYS A 30 21.91 -35.94 3.48
CA CYS A 30 21.61 -37.16 2.74
C CYS A 30 21.86 -38.33 3.67
N GLY A 31 20.84 -39.16 3.95
CA GLY A 31 21.02 -40.41 4.64
C GLY A 31 19.78 -41.06 5.24
N CYS A 32 19.28 -42.09 4.53
CA CYS A 32 18.57 -43.32 4.97
C CYS A 32 17.04 -43.30 5.24
N SER A 33 16.37 -43.84 4.23
CA SER A 33 15.40 -44.99 4.23
C SER A 33 14.22 -45.06 5.21
N GLY A 34 13.00 -45.15 4.63
CA GLY A 34 11.96 -46.04 5.15
C GLY A 34 10.52 -45.47 5.11
N SER A 35 9.73 -46.04 4.16
CA SER A 35 8.27 -46.28 4.21
C SER A 35 7.26 -45.13 4.14
N GLN A 36 6.46 -45.21 3.12
CA GLN A 36 5.17 -44.64 2.76
C GLN A 36 4.27 -44.19 3.90
N ASP A 37 3.77 -42.97 3.83
CA ASP A 37 2.33 -42.74 3.81
C ASP A 37 2.00 -41.33 3.26
N SER A 38 0.86 -41.27 2.57
CA SER A 38 0.33 -40.14 1.83
C SER A 38 -0.15 -39.01 2.75
N GLY A 39 0.45 -37.82 2.62
CA GLY A 39 -0.02 -36.60 3.30
C GLY A 39 0.50 -35.35 2.59
N SER A 40 -0.40 -34.61 1.98
CA SER A 40 -0.20 -33.33 1.33
C SER A 40 0.52 -32.33 2.26
N SER A 41 1.78 -32.02 1.98
CA SER A 41 2.53 -30.99 2.68
C SER A 41 2.70 -29.77 1.80
N ALA A 42 2.00 -28.67 2.19
CA ALA A 42 2.23 -27.34 1.67
C ALA A 42 3.61 -26.84 2.11
N SER A 43 4.49 -26.56 1.15
CA SER A 43 5.79 -25.96 1.39
C SER A 43 5.65 -24.52 1.85
N LYS A 44 6.06 -24.25 3.09
CA LYS A 44 6.25 -22.89 3.61
C LYS A 44 7.53 -22.31 3.03
N SER A 45 7.43 -21.34 2.17
CA SER A 45 8.53 -20.42 1.85
C SER A 45 8.67 -19.37 2.97
N PRO A 46 9.88 -18.95 3.34
CA PRO A 46 10.07 -17.92 4.35
C PRO A 46 9.58 -16.57 3.83
N SER A 47 8.59 -15.99 4.51
CA SER A 47 8.02 -14.68 4.23
C SER A 47 9.01 -13.61 4.66
N ALA A 48 9.53 -12.85 3.72
CA ALA A 48 10.23 -11.61 4.02
C ALA A 48 9.19 -10.51 4.28
N ALA A 49 9.32 -9.83 5.40
CA ALA A 49 8.52 -8.71 5.87
C ALA A 49 6.99 -8.98 5.94
N GLY A 50 6.53 -9.40 7.10
CA GLY A 50 5.11 -9.57 7.41
C GLY A 50 4.35 -8.25 7.43
N VAL A 51 4.08 -7.70 6.28
CA VAL A 51 3.21 -6.56 6.10
C VAL A 51 1.83 -7.10 5.75
N VAL A 52 0.96 -7.05 6.72
CA VAL A 52 -0.51 -7.21 6.61
C VAL A 52 -1.02 -8.51 6.01
N ASP A 53 -1.07 -9.57 6.77
CA ASP A 53 -2.05 -10.64 6.54
C ASP A 53 -3.30 -10.41 7.40
N SER A 54 -3.95 -9.28 7.19
CA SER A 54 -5.25 -9.00 7.81
C SER A 54 -6.42 -9.08 6.82
N ALA A 55 -6.15 -9.31 5.54
CA ALA A 55 -7.20 -9.54 4.57
C ALA A 55 -7.02 -10.93 3.94
N GLN A 56 -7.68 -11.93 4.47
CA GLN A 56 -7.85 -13.19 3.79
C GLN A 56 -8.92 -13.04 2.70
N SER A 57 -8.48 -12.94 1.44
CA SER A 57 -9.37 -13.12 0.31
C SER A 57 -9.30 -14.58 -0.15
N ALA A 58 -10.45 -15.17 -0.30
CA ALA A 58 -10.59 -16.38 -1.09
C ALA A 58 -10.73 -16.00 -2.57
N ASN A 59 -9.84 -16.52 -3.35
CA ASN A 59 -9.95 -17.00 -4.72
C ASN A 59 -10.32 -16.06 -5.88
N ASP A 60 -9.33 -15.90 -6.73
CA ASP A 60 -9.27 -16.35 -8.13
C ASP A 60 -10.22 -15.75 -9.18
N GLY A 61 -9.58 -15.25 -10.23
CA GLY A 61 -10.11 -15.30 -11.58
C GLY A 61 -10.69 -14.02 -12.15
N SER A 62 -9.86 -13.23 -12.84
CA SER A 62 -10.16 -12.89 -14.23
C SER A 62 -8.99 -12.16 -14.88
N GLN A 63 -8.44 -12.82 -15.88
CA GLN A 63 -7.58 -12.25 -16.90
C GLN A 63 -8.32 -11.19 -17.71
N SER A 64 -7.70 -10.04 -17.93
CA SER A 64 -7.92 -9.28 -19.14
C SER A 64 -6.56 -8.94 -19.75
N GLY A 65 -6.25 -9.60 -20.84
CA GLY A 65 -5.06 -9.39 -21.63
C GLY A 65 -5.12 -8.06 -22.36
N GLY A 66 -4.04 -7.30 -22.26
CA GLY A 66 -3.72 -6.17 -23.10
C GLY A 66 -2.39 -6.47 -23.80
N SER A 67 -2.47 -6.77 -25.10
CA SER A 67 -1.31 -6.97 -25.97
C SER A 67 -0.64 -5.63 -26.25
N GLY A 68 0.58 -5.43 -25.79
CA GLY A 68 1.46 -4.33 -26.15
C GLY A 68 2.70 -4.84 -26.87
N GLN A 69 2.92 -4.39 -28.08
CA GLN A 69 4.02 -4.74 -28.97
C GLN A 69 5.35 -4.24 -28.45
N GLY A 70 6.39 -5.08 -28.63
CA GLY A 70 7.76 -4.75 -28.30
C GLY A 70 8.35 -3.65 -29.19
N ALA A 71 9.23 -2.87 -28.60
CA ALA A 71 10.18 -2.03 -29.31
C ALA A 71 11.60 -2.31 -28.79
N SER A 72 12.46 -2.50 -29.76
CA SER A 72 13.87 -2.87 -29.70
C SER A 72 14.74 -1.83 -29.02
N GLY A 73 15.88 -2.30 -28.48
CA GLY A 73 16.88 -1.51 -27.79
C GLY A 73 17.45 -0.35 -28.58
N GLY A 74 17.86 0.65 -27.85
CA GLY A 74 18.58 1.82 -28.30
C GLY A 74 19.25 2.51 -27.12
N ASP A 75 20.50 2.76 -27.27
CA ASP A 75 21.52 3.48 -26.53
C ASP A 75 21.12 4.28 -25.28
N ALA A 76 21.94 4.13 -24.24
CA ALA A 76 21.99 4.94 -23.05
C ALA A 76 22.38 6.40 -23.39
N SER A 77 21.42 7.16 -23.86
CA SER A 77 21.44 8.62 -23.93
C SER A 77 20.57 9.12 -22.80
N GLY A 78 21.09 10.02 -21.94
CA GLY A 78 20.38 10.55 -20.79
C GLY A 78 18.97 10.99 -21.16
N SER A 79 17.96 10.23 -20.71
CA SER A 79 16.57 10.54 -20.97
C SER A 79 16.22 11.84 -20.25
N SER A 80 16.03 12.92 -21.01
CA SER A 80 15.50 14.17 -20.48
C SER A 80 14.12 13.89 -19.87
N GLU A 81 13.89 14.39 -18.67
CA GLU A 81 12.58 14.34 -18.01
C GLU A 81 11.52 14.97 -18.92
N VAL A 82 10.43 14.27 -19.13
CA VAL A 82 9.24 14.77 -19.83
C VAL A 82 8.14 14.97 -18.82
N ILE A 83 7.60 16.19 -18.77
CA ILE A 83 6.52 16.55 -17.84
C ILE A 83 5.49 17.45 -18.55
N SER A 84 4.22 17.10 -18.41
CA SER A 84 3.09 17.90 -18.90
C SER A 84 1.79 17.48 -18.19
N GLY A 85 0.72 18.25 -18.32
CA GLY A 85 -0.58 17.82 -17.80
C GLY A 85 -1.53 18.97 -17.53
N ALA A 86 -2.69 18.61 -16.97
CA ALA A 86 -3.72 19.55 -16.56
C ALA A 86 -3.22 20.53 -15.50
N ALA A 87 -3.79 21.71 -15.52
CA ALA A 87 -3.49 22.74 -14.52
C ALA A 87 -3.79 22.21 -13.11
N PHE A 88 -2.88 22.49 -12.19
CA PHE A 88 -3.00 22.10 -10.80
C PHE A 88 -3.44 23.29 -9.94
N THR A 89 -4.38 23.02 -9.04
CA THR A 89 -4.76 23.95 -7.98
C THR A 89 -4.89 23.15 -6.69
N GLN A 90 -4.17 23.57 -5.67
CA GLN A 90 -4.31 22.94 -4.34
C GLN A 90 -5.74 23.08 -3.85
N PRO A 91 -6.37 22.01 -3.31
CA PRO A 91 -7.67 22.14 -2.67
C PRO A 91 -7.56 22.98 -1.40
N ALA A 92 -8.62 23.77 -1.12
CA ALA A 92 -8.67 24.61 0.07
C ALA A 92 -8.69 23.79 1.37
N SER A 93 -9.24 22.58 1.32
CA SER A 93 -9.30 21.62 2.44
C SER A 93 -9.07 20.21 1.93
N ILE A 94 -8.59 19.33 2.80
CA ILE A 94 -8.51 17.90 2.50
C ILE A 94 -9.91 17.28 2.47
N ARG A 95 -10.03 16.10 1.86
CA ARG A 95 -11.17 15.20 2.02
C ARG A 95 -10.95 14.38 3.30
N GLY A 96 -11.53 14.83 4.41
CA GLY A 96 -11.45 14.15 5.71
C GLY A 96 -12.38 12.95 5.80
N VAL A 97 -12.35 12.28 6.95
CA VAL A 97 -13.30 11.22 7.32
C VAL A 97 -13.89 11.51 8.69
N THR A 98 -15.14 11.13 8.89
CA THR A 98 -15.87 11.30 10.17
C THR A 98 -16.63 10.01 10.49
N PHE A 99 -16.84 9.75 11.78
CA PHE A 99 -17.75 8.72 12.25
C PHE A 99 -19.05 9.40 12.73
N ASP A 100 -20.15 9.12 12.04
CA ASP A 100 -21.46 9.63 12.43
C ASP A 100 -22.16 8.63 13.38
N SER A 101 -22.05 8.89 14.66
CA SER A 101 -22.69 8.05 15.69
C SER A 101 -24.22 8.06 15.61
N GLY A 102 -24.81 9.11 15.03
CA GLY A 102 -26.27 9.24 14.86
C GLY A 102 -26.82 8.43 13.71
N ALA A 103 -26.02 8.21 12.67
CA ALA A 103 -26.39 7.39 11.52
C ALA A 103 -25.92 5.93 11.64
N ALA A 104 -24.97 5.65 12.55
CA ALA A 104 -24.37 4.33 12.70
C ALA A 104 -25.34 3.28 13.21
N VAL A 105 -25.26 2.06 12.67
CA VAL A 105 -25.93 0.88 13.20
C VAL A 105 -25.28 0.47 14.52
N GLN A 106 -26.06 0.43 15.59
CA GLN A 106 -25.58 0.20 16.96
C GLN A 106 -25.64 -1.26 17.34
N GLY A 107 -24.66 -1.73 18.10
CA GLY A 107 -24.62 -3.02 18.80
C GLY A 107 -24.10 -2.85 20.23
N PRO A 108 -24.05 -3.91 21.03
CA PRO A 108 -23.46 -3.84 22.37
C PRO A 108 -21.97 -3.47 22.31
N ASN A 109 -21.63 -2.26 22.76
CA ASN A 109 -20.27 -1.68 22.75
C ASN A 109 -19.59 -1.62 21.38
N CYS A 110 -20.36 -1.56 20.29
CA CYS A 110 -19.84 -1.43 18.94
C CYS A 110 -20.84 -0.73 18.02
N ALA A 111 -20.35 -0.15 16.95
CA ALA A 111 -21.19 0.49 15.94
C ALA A 111 -20.50 0.47 14.56
N ILE A 112 -21.32 0.43 13.49
CA ILE A 112 -20.88 0.50 12.10
C ILE A 112 -21.56 1.67 11.43
N ASP A 113 -20.79 2.60 10.90
CA ASP A 113 -21.25 3.74 10.13
C ASP A 113 -21.04 3.50 8.63
N VAL A 114 -22.14 3.48 7.89
CA VAL A 114 -22.21 3.34 6.43
C VAL A 114 -22.86 4.58 5.77
N SER A 115 -22.93 5.70 6.46
CA SER A 115 -23.55 6.94 5.93
C SER A 115 -22.71 7.60 4.84
N HIS A 116 -21.42 7.28 4.76
CA HIS A 116 -20.45 7.86 3.84
C HIS A 116 -20.06 6.97 2.66
N VAL A 117 -20.88 5.97 2.33
CA VAL A 117 -20.54 4.99 1.27
C VAL A 117 -20.40 5.61 -0.12
N SER A 118 -21.10 6.70 -0.42
CA SER A 118 -20.95 7.44 -1.68
C SER A 118 -19.64 8.24 -1.75
N GLU A 119 -19.04 8.55 -0.60
CA GLU A 119 -17.73 9.19 -0.45
C GLU A 119 -16.59 8.16 -0.43
N GLY A 120 -16.91 6.87 -0.56
CA GLY A 120 -15.91 5.82 -0.74
C GLY A 120 -15.30 5.27 0.54
N TYR A 121 -15.91 5.49 1.72
CA TYR A 121 -15.45 4.89 2.96
C TYR A 121 -16.60 4.43 3.86
N ALA A 122 -16.26 3.54 4.79
CA ALA A 122 -17.08 3.16 5.92
C ALA A 122 -16.25 3.19 7.19
N ALA A 123 -16.95 3.30 8.34
CA ALA A 123 -16.28 3.35 9.63
C ALA A 123 -16.91 2.41 10.64
N ALA A 124 -16.13 2.01 11.65
CA ALA A 124 -16.61 1.20 12.76
C ALA A 124 -15.89 1.57 14.05
N THR A 125 -16.58 1.39 15.18
CA THR A 125 -16.01 1.52 16.53
C THR A 125 -16.39 0.30 17.36
N ALA A 126 -15.52 -0.11 18.28
CA ALA A 126 -15.89 -1.10 19.28
C ALA A 126 -14.98 -1.03 20.52
N THR A 127 -15.55 -1.34 21.68
CA THR A 127 -14.79 -1.57 22.92
C THR A 127 -14.90 -3.04 23.31
N ASN A 128 -13.75 -3.74 23.40
CA ASN A 128 -13.71 -5.16 23.71
C ASN A 128 -12.36 -5.54 24.33
N SER A 129 -12.32 -6.63 25.11
CA SER A 129 -11.05 -7.17 25.63
C SER A 129 -10.32 -8.08 24.66
N ALA A 130 -11.01 -8.60 23.62
CA ALA A 130 -10.44 -9.46 22.60
C ALA A 130 -9.98 -8.66 21.38
N ARG A 131 -9.15 -9.30 20.55
CA ARG A 131 -8.78 -8.76 19.23
C ARG A 131 -10.00 -8.70 18.33
N LEU A 132 -10.14 -7.62 17.59
CA LEU A 132 -11.25 -7.38 16.69
C LEU A 132 -10.79 -7.30 15.24
N LYS A 133 -11.68 -7.66 14.33
CA LYS A 133 -11.57 -7.40 12.89
C LYS A 133 -12.79 -6.64 12.41
N PHE A 134 -12.58 -5.67 11.52
CA PHE A 134 -13.64 -5.11 10.70
C PHE A 134 -13.56 -5.75 9.32
N GLN A 135 -14.56 -6.55 8.97
CA GLN A 135 -14.65 -7.23 7.68
C GLN A 135 -15.57 -6.46 6.74
N VAL A 136 -15.10 -6.21 5.52
CA VAL A 136 -15.85 -5.59 4.43
C VAL A 136 -15.91 -6.55 3.26
N LYS A 137 -17.10 -6.88 2.77
CA LYS A 137 -17.32 -7.82 1.66
C LYS A 137 -18.13 -7.17 0.55
N CYS A 138 -17.78 -7.47 -0.70
CA CYS A 138 -18.57 -7.17 -1.89
C CYS A 138 -18.47 -8.36 -2.86
N GLY A 139 -19.56 -9.04 -3.12
CA GLY A 139 -19.53 -10.30 -3.87
C GLY A 139 -18.64 -11.34 -3.19
N ASP A 140 -17.71 -11.90 -3.97
CA ASP A 140 -16.75 -12.91 -3.49
C ASP A 140 -15.48 -12.28 -2.88
N ARG A 141 -15.28 -10.98 -3.02
CA ARG A 141 -14.11 -10.27 -2.46
C ARG A 141 -14.39 -9.85 -1.02
N SER A 142 -13.33 -9.92 -0.19
CA SER A 142 -13.41 -9.43 1.19
C SER A 142 -12.09 -8.89 1.69
N TYR A 143 -12.17 -7.86 2.53
CA TYR A 143 -11.06 -7.30 3.28
C TYR A 143 -11.34 -7.46 4.78
N ASN A 144 -10.30 -7.85 5.55
CA ASN A 144 -10.38 -7.98 7.00
C ASN A 144 -9.34 -7.07 7.63
N TYR A 145 -9.77 -5.97 8.21
CA TYR A 145 -8.89 -5.00 8.86
C TYR A 145 -8.76 -5.33 10.35
N ASP A 146 -7.54 -5.28 10.89
CA ASP A 146 -7.36 -5.26 12.34
C ASP A 146 -7.97 -3.97 12.88
N MET A 147 -8.88 -4.10 13.83
CA MET A 147 -9.68 -3.00 14.34
C MET A 147 -9.25 -2.67 15.77
N PRO A 148 -9.13 -1.38 16.15
CA PRO A 148 -8.97 -0.98 17.54
C PRO A 148 -10.09 -1.57 18.41
N ASN A 149 -9.77 -1.89 19.66
CA ASN A 149 -10.72 -2.43 20.62
C ASN A 149 -10.94 -1.53 21.84
N ASP A 150 -10.47 -0.28 21.75
CA ASP A 150 -10.52 0.76 22.78
C ASP A 150 -11.63 1.81 22.57
N GLY A 151 -12.47 1.61 21.54
CA GLY A 151 -13.52 2.55 21.14
C GLY A 151 -13.09 3.55 20.07
N SER A 152 -11.82 3.57 19.68
CA SER A 152 -11.36 4.40 18.56
C SER A 152 -11.98 3.93 17.24
N ALA A 153 -12.32 4.89 16.37
CA ALA A 153 -12.88 4.58 15.07
C ALA A 153 -11.81 4.07 14.09
N ILE A 154 -12.16 3.05 13.31
CA ILE A 154 -11.43 2.65 12.11
C ILE A 154 -12.17 3.16 10.88
N PHE A 155 -11.42 3.67 9.90
CA PHE A 155 -11.93 4.10 8.59
C PHE A 155 -11.33 3.23 7.51
N VAL A 156 -12.16 2.68 6.63
CA VAL A 156 -11.73 1.73 5.59
C VAL A 156 -12.25 2.14 4.22
N PRO A 157 -11.45 1.98 3.15
CA PRO A 157 -11.85 2.35 1.80
C PRO A 157 -12.84 1.33 1.21
N LEU A 158 -13.77 1.80 0.38
CA LEU A 158 -14.69 0.97 -0.41
C LEU A 158 -14.14 0.75 -1.82
N ASN A 159 -13.12 -0.07 -1.92
CA ASN A 159 -12.24 -0.25 -3.07
C ASN A 159 -12.58 -1.45 -3.97
N MET A 160 -13.78 -2.03 -3.81
CA MET A 160 -14.22 -3.24 -4.53
C MET A 160 -15.34 -2.95 -5.56
N ASP A 161 -15.33 -1.75 -6.16
CA ASP A 161 -16.32 -1.25 -7.12
C ASP A 161 -17.71 -0.97 -6.50
N ASN A 162 -18.64 -0.45 -7.31
CA ASN A 162 -20.03 -0.26 -6.90
C ASN A 162 -20.74 -1.61 -6.71
N GLY A 163 -21.59 -1.70 -5.72
CA GLY A 163 -22.32 -2.93 -5.45
C GLY A 163 -22.91 -3.02 -4.05
N ASN A 164 -23.39 -4.19 -3.69
CA ASN A 164 -23.89 -4.46 -2.35
C ASN A 164 -22.76 -4.93 -1.45
N TYR A 165 -22.48 -4.13 -0.42
CA TYR A 165 -21.45 -4.42 0.57
C TYR A 165 -22.07 -4.94 1.87
N THR A 166 -21.36 -5.85 2.52
CA THR A 166 -21.65 -6.31 3.89
C THR A 166 -20.47 -5.94 4.78
N PHE A 167 -20.77 -5.35 5.92
CA PHE A 167 -19.83 -4.88 6.93
C PHE A 167 -20.05 -5.66 8.21
N ARG A 168 -18.97 -6.15 8.83
CA ARG A 168 -19.04 -6.99 10.04
C ARG A 168 -17.95 -6.62 11.02
N ILE A 169 -18.31 -6.49 12.29
CA ILE A 169 -17.36 -6.49 13.40
C ILE A 169 -17.24 -7.90 13.92
N MET A 170 -16.02 -8.44 13.92
CA MET A 170 -15.71 -9.82 14.26
C MET A 170 -14.78 -9.86 15.48
N GLN A 171 -15.18 -10.62 16.51
CA GLN A 171 -14.39 -10.84 17.72
C GLN A 171 -13.60 -12.13 17.62
N ASN A 172 -12.31 -12.07 17.93
CA ASN A 172 -11.48 -13.26 18.05
C ASN A 172 -11.90 -14.12 19.24
N THR A 173 -12.00 -15.42 19.03
CA THR A 173 -12.30 -16.41 20.08
C THR A 173 -11.09 -17.26 20.42
N SER A 174 -10.35 -17.74 19.42
CA SER A 174 -9.10 -18.49 19.59
C SER A 174 -8.35 -18.59 18.27
N GLY A 175 -7.04 -18.39 18.27
CA GLY A 175 -6.23 -18.47 17.05
C GLY A 175 -6.76 -17.53 15.96
N ASN A 176 -7.20 -18.10 14.84
CA ASN A 176 -7.81 -17.37 13.73
C ASN A 176 -9.36 -17.54 13.65
N ASN A 177 -9.99 -18.03 14.71
CA ASN A 177 -11.44 -18.15 14.77
C ASN A 177 -12.07 -16.86 15.28
N TYR A 178 -13.15 -16.46 14.63
CA TYR A 178 -13.87 -15.23 14.93
C TYR A 178 -15.38 -15.48 14.98
N VAL A 179 -16.08 -14.75 15.82
CA VAL A 179 -17.54 -14.68 15.88
C VAL A 179 -17.99 -13.28 15.54
N GLU A 180 -19.14 -13.15 14.89
CA GLU A 180 -19.74 -11.87 14.55
C GLU A 180 -20.33 -11.19 15.79
N LEU A 181 -20.01 -9.91 15.99
CA LEU A 181 -20.63 -9.06 17.02
C LEU A 181 -21.75 -8.19 16.46
N LEU A 182 -21.54 -7.66 15.26
CA LEU A 182 -22.47 -6.77 14.59
C LEU A 182 -22.27 -6.88 13.09
N SER A 183 -23.35 -6.82 12.32
CA SER A 183 -23.29 -6.71 10.87
C SER A 183 -24.34 -5.75 10.32
N THR A 184 -24.04 -5.17 9.16
CA THR A 184 -24.96 -4.37 8.36
C THR A 184 -24.59 -4.49 6.89
N SER A 185 -25.46 -3.99 6.01
CA SER A 185 -25.22 -3.96 4.57
C SER A 185 -25.63 -2.62 4.00
N ALA A 186 -24.93 -2.18 2.94
CA ALA A 186 -25.29 -0.99 2.19
C ALA A 186 -25.05 -1.21 0.69
N SER A 187 -25.88 -0.56 -0.12
CA SER A 187 -25.62 -0.42 -1.56
C SER A 187 -24.65 0.75 -1.76
N VAL A 188 -23.45 0.44 -2.26
CA VAL A 188 -22.41 1.43 -2.55
C VAL A 188 -22.53 1.89 -3.99
N GLY A 189 -22.71 3.21 -4.15
CA GLY A 189 -22.62 3.91 -5.41
C GLY A 189 -21.70 5.10 -5.21
N LEU A 190 -20.45 4.95 -5.64
CA LEU A 190 -19.42 5.99 -5.47
C LEU A 190 -19.76 7.22 -6.31
N SER A 191 -19.58 8.41 -5.77
CA SER A 191 -19.73 9.69 -6.49
C SER A 191 -18.76 9.77 -7.67
N THR A 192 -17.53 9.29 -7.46
CA THR A 192 -16.54 9.04 -8.50
C THR A 192 -15.74 7.76 -8.17
N PRO A 193 -15.10 7.08 -9.14
CA PRO A 193 -14.29 5.91 -8.87
C PRO A 193 -13.01 6.24 -8.06
N PHE A 194 -12.72 7.52 -7.84
CA PHE A 194 -11.55 7.99 -7.12
C PHE A 194 -11.79 8.22 -5.63
N GLU A 195 -13.05 8.30 -5.19
CA GLU A 195 -13.39 8.65 -3.79
C GLU A 195 -12.62 7.83 -2.74
N PRO A 196 -12.54 6.47 -2.84
CA PRO A 196 -11.81 5.68 -1.85
C PRO A 196 -10.31 6.01 -1.76
N PHE A 197 -9.76 6.65 -2.79
CA PHE A 197 -8.34 6.95 -2.97
C PHE A 197 -8.00 8.44 -2.80
N LEU A 198 -8.93 9.21 -2.25
CA LEU A 198 -8.79 10.63 -1.92
C LEU A 198 -8.96 10.89 -0.42
N HIS A 199 -9.57 9.94 0.29
CA HIS A 199 -9.80 10.03 1.74
C HIS A 199 -8.70 9.34 2.54
N PRO A 200 -8.46 9.77 3.80
CA PRO A 200 -7.66 8.98 4.73
C PRO A 200 -8.33 7.64 5.03
N ASN A 201 -7.51 6.66 5.36
CA ASN A 201 -7.98 5.35 5.84
C ASN A 201 -6.98 4.75 6.83
N VAL A 202 -7.25 3.56 7.33
CA VAL A 202 -6.41 2.90 8.34
C VAL A 202 -4.93 2.79 7.94
N PHE A 203 -4.60 2.66 6.64
CA PHE A 203 -3.22 2.53 6.16
C PHE A 203 -2.65 3.82 5.56
N CYS A 204 -3.46 4.88 5.53
CA CYS A 204 -3.09 6.17 5.00
C CYS A 204 -3.82 7.24 5.83
N ASN A 205 -3.44 7.34 7.11
CA ASN A 205 -4.12 8.26 8.03
C ASN A 205 -3.53 9.67 7.94
N PHE A 206 -4.37 10.67 7.73
CA PHE A 206 -4.00 12.09 7.74
C PHE A 206 -5.20 12.97 8.06
N SER A 207 -4.92 14.17 8.53
CA SER A 207 -5.91 15.21 8.86
C SER A 207 -5.35 16.58 8.47
N GLU A 208 -6.18 17.64 8.54
CA GLU A 208 -5.71 19.02 8.30
C GLU A 208 -4.49 19.40 9.16
N GLY A 209 -4.39 18.85 10.36
CA GLY A 209 -3.29 19.09 11.30
C GLY A 209 -2.02 18.25 11.04
N SER A 210 -2.05 17.28 10.13
CA SER A 210 -0.93 16.38 9.88
C SER A 210 0.30 17.06 9.30
N ALA A 211 1.48 16.64 9.73
CA ALA A 211 2.74 17.13 9.21
C ALA A 211 2.91 16.78 7.72
N ALA A 212 2.48 15.60 7.31
CA ALA A 212 2.49 15.16 5.93
C ALA A 212 1.64 16.07 5.02
N VAL A 213 0.46 16.51 5.49
CA VAL A 213 -0.41 17.46 4.77
C VAL A 213 0.27 18.82 4.60
N ARG A 214 0.84 19.36 5.68
CA ARG A 214 1.56 20.66 5.60
C ARG A 214 2.75 20.58 4.64
N LYS A 215 3.52 19.48 4.70
CA LYS A 215 4.66 19.28 3.80
C LYS A 215 4.21 19.12 2.35
N ALA A 216 3.15 18.39 2.07
CA ALA A 216 2.59 18.27 0.72
C ALA A 216 2.18 19.63 0.15
N ARG A 217 1.48 20.44 0.94
CA ARG A 217 1.08 21.81 0.54
C ARG A 217 2.27 22.71 0.28
N GLU A 218 3.31 22.64 1.11
CA GLU A 218 4.56 23.37 0.92
C GLU A 218 5.22 23.01 -0.42
N LEU A 219 5.39 21.71 -0.69
CA LEU A 219 6.05 21.20 -1.88
C LEU A 219 5.30 21.55 -3.17
N THR A 220 3.98 21.62 -3.10
CA THR A 220 3.14 21.83 -4.29
C THR A 220 2.66 23.27 -4.47
N ALA A 221 3.05 24.21 -3.61
CA ALA A 221 2.61 25.60 -3.62
C ALA A 221 2.86 26.36 -4.92
N GLY A 222 3.90 25.98 -5.68
CA GLY A 222 4.26 26.62 -6.95
C GLY A 222 4.06 25.74 -8.18
N CYS A 223 3.43 24.57 -8.02
CA CYS A 223 3.25 23.64 -9.13
C CYS A 223 2.17 24.12 -10.10
N ALA A 224 2.49 24.10 -11.39
CA ALA A 224 1.57 24.54 -12.44
C ALA A 224 0.66 23.40 -12.91
N THR A 225 1.11 22.16 -12.87
CA THR A 225 0.38 20.98 -13.35
C THR A 225 0.28 19.91 -12.27
N GLN A 226 -0.66 18.95 -12.47
CA GLN A 226 -0.75 17.77 -11.60
C GLN A 226 0.54 16.93 -11.65
N ALA A 227 1.19 16.85 -12.80
CA ALA A 227 2.46 16.16 -12.94
C ALA A 227 3.59 16.85 -12.17
N ASP A 228 3.62 18.19 -12.12
CA ASP A 228 4.58 18.93 -11.28
C ASP A 228 4.36 18.65 -9.79
N ALA A 229 3.10 18.63 -9.34
CA ALA A 229 2.77 18.33 -7.95
C ALA A 229 3.15 16.89 -7.57
N LEU A 230 2.85 15.92 -8.43
CA LEU A 230 3.26 14.52 -8.26
C LEU A 230 4.78 14.41 -8.17
N ARG A 231 5.52 15.01 -9.11
CA ARG A 231 6.98 15.01 -9.13
C ARG A 231 7.57 15.60 -7.85
N ALA A 232 7.04 16.73 -7.40
CA ALA A 232 7.56 17.39 -6.20
C ALA A 232 7.44 16.51 -4.96
N ILE A 233 6.30 15.82 -4.79
CA ILE A 233 6.07 14.89 -3.68
C ILE A 233 6.95 13.65 -3.82
N CYS A 234 7.00 13.02 -4.99
CA CYS A 234 7.78 11.80 -5.20
C CYS A 234 9.28 12.03 -4.99
N ASN A 235 9.83 13.10 -5.56
CA ASN A 235 11.23 13.45 -5.38
C ASN A 235 11.55 13.72 -3.91
N PHE A 236 10.68 14.44 -3.20
CA PHE A 236 10.87 14.65 -1.76
C PHE A 236 10.97 13.33 -1.00
N VAL A 237 10.07 12.37 -1.25
CA VAL A 237 10.09 11.07 -0.56
C VAL A 237 11.35 10.27 -0.93
N VAL A 238 11.70 10.21 -2.22
CA VAL A 238 12.90 9.50 -2.71
C VAL A 238 14.20 10.06 -2.11
N ASP A 239 14.31 11.38 -2.06
CA ASP A 239 15.54 12.06 -1.66
C ASP A 239 15.75 12.14 -0.14
N ASN A 240 14.65 12.06 0.64
CA ASN A 240 14.71 12.32 2.08
C ASN A 240 14.38 11.10 2.97
N ILE A 241 13.62 10.13 2.49
CA ILE A 241 13.30 8.95 3.29
C ILE A 241 14.33 7.85 3.04
N SER A 242 14.90 7.32 4.11
CA SER A 242 15.86 6.21 4.06
C SER A 242 15.19 4.89 4.43
N TYR A 243 15.58 3.79 3.77
CA TYR A 243 15.00 2.47 4.07
C TYR A 243 15.49 1.93 5.41
N ASP A 244 14.54 1.54 6.28
CA ASP A 244 14.80 1.01 7.62
C ASP A 244 14.87 -0.54 7.60
N ASN A 245 16.07 -1.05 7.35
CA ASN A 245 16.32 -2.51 7.34
C ASN A 245 16.02 -3.16 8.70
N ALA A 246 16.30 -2.47 9.82
CA ALA A 246 16.06 -3.02 11.14
C ALA A 246 14.55 -3.14 11.43
N LYS A 247 13.75 -2.17 11.01
CA LYS A 247 12.29 -2.24 11.06
C LYS A 247 11.74 -3.36 10.16
N ALA A 248 12.26 -3.49 8.93
CA ALA A 248 11.88 -4.55 8.01
C ALA A 248 12.15 -5.95 8.61
N GLU A 249 13.31 -6.15 9.22
CA GLU A 249 13.66 -7.40 9.90
C GLU A 249 12.72 -7.69 11.08
N ARG A 250 12.47 -6.71 11.96
CA ARG A 250 11.54 -6.87 13.10
C ARG A 250 10.12 -7.23 12.64
N LEU A 251 9.67 -6.67 11.54
CA LEU A 251 8.30 -6.87 11.02
C LEU A 251 8.17 -8.11 10.14
N SER A 252 9.27 -8.74 9.73
CA SER A 252 9.26 -9.91 8.83
C SER A 252 8.45 -11.11 9.38
N SER A 253 8.32 -11.22 10.69
CA SER A 253 7.54 -12.26 11.39
C SER A 253 6.27 -11.71 12.07
N SER A 254 5.96 -10.43 11.90
CA SER A 254 4.84 -9.75 12.54
C SER A 254 3.67 -9.59 11.57
N THR A 255 2.46 -9.51 12.11
CA THR A 255 1.23 -9.18 11.36
C THR A 255 0.57 -7.96 11.97
N GLY A 256 -0.28 -7.26 11.21
CA GLY A 256 -1.07 -6.14 11.72
C GLY A 256 -0.30 -4.82 11.83
N TYR A 257 0.86 -4.69 11.16
CA TYR A 257 1.54 -3.41 11.10
C TYR A 257 0.69 -2.38 10.35
N VAL A 258 0.51 -1.21 10.97
CA VAL A 258 -0.17 -0.04 10.39
C VAL A 258 0.85 1.09 10.28
N PRO A 259 1.11 1.60 9.06
CA PRO A 259 2.03 2.71 8.87
C PRO A 259 1.44 4.03 9.37
N ASP A 260 2.31 4.93 9.80
CA ASP A 260 1.97 6.29 10.21
C ASP A 260 2.75 7.30 9.34
N PRO A 261 2.07 8.05 8.44
CA PRO A 261 2.71 9.04 7.58
C PRO A 261 3.49 10.12 8.34
N ASP A 262 2.94 10.64 9.44
CA ASP A 262 3.59 11.70 10.21
C ASP A 262 4.82 11.18 10.96
N ALA A 263 4.76 9.95 11.50
CA ALA A 263 5.91 9.30 12.12
C ALA A 263 7.02 9.01 11.10
N THR A 264 6.66 8.55 9.89
CA THR A 264 7.60 8.34 8.79
C THR A 264 8.28 9.63 8.38
N LEU A 265 7.50 10.71 8.20
CA LEU A 265 8.03 12.03 7.88
C LEU A 265 8.94 12.57 8.99
N SER A 266 8.59 12.37 10.26
CA SER A 266 9.37 12.82 11.41
C SER A 266 10.71 12.09 11.55
N SER A 267 10.71 10.78 11.33
CA SER A 267 11.92 9.95 11.45
C SER A 267 12.79 9.97 10.19
N MET A 268 12.25 10.38 9.04
CA MET A 268 12.87 10.28 7.71
C MET A 268 13.34 8.86 7.39
N THR A 269 12.69 7.84 7.98
CA THR A 269 13.00 6.42 7.75
C THR A 269 11.73 5.60 7.70
N GLY A 270 11.74 4.51 6.90
CA GLY A 270 10.60 3.61 6.80
C GLY A 270 10.87 2.38 5.95
N ILE A 271 9.92 1.45 5.97
CA ILE A 271 9.87 0.31 5.04
C ILE A 271 8.98 0.64 3.83
N CYS A 272 8.88 -0.24 2.87
CA CYS A 272 8.07 -0.04 1.65
C CYS A 272 6.64 0.44 1.95
N PHE A 273 6.01 -0.10 2.99
CA PHE A 273 4.65 0.30 3.37
C PHE A 273 4.58 1.72 3.94
N ASP A 274 5.62 2.17 4.63
CA ASP A 274 5.72 3.55 5.13
C ASP A 274 5.91 4.54 3.98
N TYR A 275 6.74 4.20 2.99
CA TYR A 275 6.91 4.99 1.77
C TYR A 275 5.59 5.15 1.02
N ALA A 276 4.87 4.05 0.80
CA ALA A 276 3.60 4.05 0.11
C ALA A 276 2.53 4.83 0.89
N SER A 277 2.49 4.68 2.22
CA SER A 277 1.56 5.38 3.09
C SER A 277 1.81 6.89 3.12
N LEU A 278 3.06 7.31 3.31
CA LEU A 278 3.45 8.73 3.32
C LEU A 278 3.14 9.40 1.97
N SER A 279 3.56 8.77 0.86
CA SER A 279 3.31 9.32 -0.47
C SER A 279 1.81 9.41 -0.77
N ALA A 280 1.02 8.38 -0.45
CA ALA A 280 -0.42 8.41 -0.63
C ALA A 280 -1.10 9.50 0.22
N ALA A 281 -0.69 9.67 1.50
CA ALA A 281 -1.22 10.73 2.36
C ALA A 281 -0.93 12.13 1.80
N MET A 282 0.30 12.36 1.34
CA MET A 282 0.70 13.62 0.73
C MET A 282 -0.08 13.88 -0.58
N LEU A 283 -0.19 12.89 -1.46
CA LEU A 283 -0.90 13.02 -2.75
C LEU A 283 -2.40 13.24 -2.55
N ARG A 284 -3.07 12.41 -1.73
CA ARG A 284 -4.50 12.54 -1.43
C ARG A 284 -4.83 13.90 -0.82
N SER A 285 -3.97 14.41 0.07
CA SER A 285 -4.19 15.71 0.72
C SER A 285 -4.14 16.89 -0.23
N VAL A 286 -3.52 16.75 -1.38
CA VAL A 286 -3.50 17.77 -2.45
C VAL A 286 -4.41 17.43 -3.62
N GLY A 287 -5.32 16.45 -3.44
CA GLY A 287 -6.36 16.11 -4.41
C GLY A 287 -5.92 15.18 -5.54
N ILE A 288 -4.76 14.54 -5.45
CA ILE A 288 -4.30 13.55 -6.41
C ILE A 288 -4.70 12.15 -5.91
N PRO A 289 -5.56 11.40 -6.66
CA PRO A 289 -5.93 10.05 -6.28
C PRO A 289 -4.70 9.14 -6.22
N ALA A 290 -4.54 8.45 -5.09
CA ALA A 290 -3.41 7.55 -4.85
C ALA A 290 -3.87 6.26 -4.17
N ARG A 291 -3.50 5.12 -4.74
CA ARG A 291 -3.71 3.77 -4.19
C ARG A 291 -2.44 3.30 -3.52
N ILE A 292 -2.58 2.66 -2.37
CA ILE A 292 -1.53 1.83 -1.80
C ILE A 292 -1.80 0.41 -2.27
N ILE A 293 -0.84 -0.19 -2.96
CA ILE A 293 -0.91 -1.58 -3.37
C ILE A 293 0.07 -2.39 -2.53
N THR A 294 -0.35 -3.57 -2.12
CA THR A 294 0.56 -4.59 -1.56
C THR A 294 0.47 -5.85 -2.39
N GLY A 295 1.60 -6.52 -2.59
CA GLY A 295 1.65 -7.69 -3.47
C GLY A 295 3.04 -8.28 -3.55
N TYR A 296 3.31 -9.02 -4.62
CA TYR A 296 4.59 -9.70 -4.80
C TYR A 296 5.38 -9.11 -5.96
N VAL A 297 6.70 -9.10 -5.83
CA VAL A 297 7.63 -8.64 -6.87
C VAL A 297 8.52 -9.78 -7.32
N SER A 298 8.53 -10.04 -8.65
CA SER A 298 9.41 -11.05 -9.27
C SER A 298 10.84 -10.51 -9.48
N PRO A 299 11.85 -11.37 -9.54
CA PRO A 299 11.79 -12.83 -9.44
C PRO A 299 11.85 -13.33 -7.98
N SER A 300 12.08 -12.47 -7.00
CA SER A 300 12.33 -12.88 -5.61
C SER A 300 11.08 -13.37 -4.87
N GLY A 301 9.88 -13.09 -5.38
CA GLY A 301 8.63 -13.31 -4.64
C GLY A 301 8.54 -12.45 -3.36
N LEU A 302 9.26 -11.33 -3.32
CA LEU A 302 9.25 -10.41 -2.19
C LEU A 302 7.87 -9.78 -2.04
N TYR A 303 7.29 -9.90 -0.86
CA TYR A 303 6.08 -9.14 -0.51
C TYR A 303 6.44 -7.67 -0.32
N HIS A 304 5.78 -6.80 -1.05
CA HIS A 304 6.17 -5.39 -1.20
C HIS A 304 4.94 -4.48 -1.21
N ALA A 305 5.16 -3.19 -0.96
CA ALA A 305 4.14 -2.16 -1.06
C ALA A 305 4.62 -1.02 -1.97
N TRP A 306 3.72 -0.53 -2.80
CA TRP A 306 3.98 0.60 -3.71
C TRP A 306 2.75 1.49 -3.86
N THR A 307 2.92 2.63 -4.51
CA THR A 307 1.84 3.58 -4.79
C THR A 307 1.46 3.53 -6.26
N MET A 308 0.16 3.59 -6.57
CA MET A 308 -0.34 3.91 -7.90
C MET A 308 -1.05 5.25 -7.86
N VAL A 309 -0.83 6.05 -8.88
CA VAL A 309 -1.33 7.43 -8.98
C VAL A 309 -2.18 7.60 -10.24
N TYR A 310 -3.13 8.53 -10.19
CA TYR A 310 -3.95 8.90 -11.34
C TYR A 310 -3.92 10.40 -11.52
N ILE A 311 -3.43 10.87 -12.67
CA ILE A 311 -3.39 12.29 -13.04
C ILE A 311 -3.83 12.48 -14.51
N ASP A 312 -4.30 13.68 -14.83
CA ASP A 312 -4.41 14.15 -16.21
C ASP A 312 -3.09 14.80 -16.61
N GLY A 313 -2.09 13.96 -16.87
CA GLY A 313 -0.75 14.46 -17.20
C GLY A 313 0.26 13.33 -17.40
N THR A 314 1.44 13.73 -17.85
CA THR A 314 2.55 12.83 -18.16
C THR A 314 3.76 13.20 -17.32
N TRP A 315 4.40 12.18 -16.74
CA TRP A 315 5.70 12.30 -16.10
C TRP A 315 6.55 11.06 -16.41
N HIS A 316 7.55 11.25 -17.26
CA HIS A 316 8.49 10.19 -17.64
C HIS A 316 9.91 10.56 -17.21
N THR A 317 10.56 9.65 -16.54
CA THR A 317 11.97 9.70 -16.15
C THR A 317 12.59 8.32 -16.42
N ALA A 318 13.87 8.15 -16.09
CA ALA A 318 14.49 6.82 -16.09
C ALA A 318 13.86 5.87 -15.05
N GLN A 319 13.15 6.39 -14.05
CA GLN A 319 12.59 5.65 -12.93
C GLN A 319 11.06 5.52 -12.98
N PHE A 320 10.36 6.47 -13.58
CA PHE A 320 8.90 6.52 -13.56
C PHE A 320 8.32 6.73 -14.96
N SER A 321 7.21 6.05 -15.22
CA SER A 321 6.40 6.25 -16.41
C SER A 321 4.96 6.46 -15.98
N VAL A 322 4.54 7.74 -15.90
CA VAL A 322 3.17 8.13 -15.54
C VAL A 322 2.47 8.61 -16.80
N ASN A 323 1.38 7.94 -17.15
CA ASN A 323 0.57 8.22 -18.33
C ASN A 323 -0.69 9.00 -17.95
N PRO A 324 -1.19 9.88 -18.84
CA PRO A 324 -2.37 10.67 -18.57
C PRO A 324 -3.63 9.78 -18.54
N ASN A 325 -4.49 10.06 -17.56
CA ASN A 325 -5.78 9.39 -17.39
C ASN A 325 -5.68 7.86 -17.23
N ASP A 326 -4.58 7.40 -16.64
CA ASP A 326 -4.36 5.99 -16.32
C ASP A 326 -3.72 5.82 -14.92
N TRP A 327 -3.99 4.67 -14.28
CA TRP A 327 -3.34 4.31 -13.04
C TRP A 327 -1.89 3.89 -13.31
N SER A 328 -0.97 4.74 -12.89
CA SER A 328 0.47 4.52 -13.10
C SER A 328 1.17 4.21 -11.79
N ARG A 329 2.09 3.23 -11.81
CA ARG A 329 2.87 2.83 -10.64
C ARG A 329 4.01 3.79 -10.37
N VAL A 330 4.16 4.12 -9.08
CA VAL A 330 5.27 4.90 -8.56
C VAL A 330 5.84 4.18 -7.34
N ASP A 331 6.91 3.42 -7.54
CA ASP A 331 7.60 2.70 -6.47
C ASP A 331 8.75 3.53 -5.92
N LEU A 332 8.45 4.30 -4.90
CA LEU A 332 9.42 5.24 -4.30
C LEU A 332 10.49 4.52 -3.48
N THR A 333 10.20 3.31 -3.00
CA THR A 333 11.18 2.50 -2.25
C THR A 333 12.31 2.07 -3.16
N PHE A 334 12.00 1.47 -4.29
CA PHE A 334 13.04 1.06 -5.24
C PHE A 334 13.74 2.24 -5.88
N ALA A 335 13.04 3.34 -6.13
CA ALA A 335 13.65 4.56 -6.63
C ALA A 335 14.69 5.12 -5.66
N SER A 336 14.41 5.16 -4.35
CA SER A 336 15.34 5.67 -3.32
C SER A 336 16.52 4.74 -3.06
N THR A 337 16.36 3.44 -3.26
CA THR A 337 17.42 2.44 -3.03
C THR A 337 18.26 2.13 -4.26
N GLY A 338 18.00 2.76 -5.40
CA GLY A 338 18.72 2.54 -6.66
C GLY A 338 18.36 1.26 -7.39
N GLY A 339 17.20 0.68 -7.07
CA GLY A 339 16.68 -0.55 -7.66
C GLY A 339 16.10 -0.36 -9.07
N ASN A 340 16.83 0.24 -10.00
CA ASN A 340 16.37 0.58 -11.35
C ASN A 340 15.78 -0.61 -12.14
N ALA A 341 16.10 -1.85 -11.77
CA ALA A 341 15.56 -3.05 -12.41
C ALA A 341 14.08 -3.31 -12.08
N PHE A 342 13.54 -2.62 -11.08
CA PHE A 342 12.16 -2.78 -10.60
C PHE A 342 11.28 -1.55 -10.86
N VAL A 343 11.83 -0.54 -11.53
CA VAL A 343 11.12 0.69 -11.87
C VAL A 343 10.70 0.60 -13.33
N GLY A 344 9.44 0.86 -13.65
CA GLY A 344 8.98 0.93 -15.04
C GLY A 344 7.65 0.23 -15.32
N ASP A 345 7.60 -0.54 -16.40
CA ASP A 345 6.44 -1.01 -17.16
C ASP A 345 5.49 -2.02 -16.47
N GLY A 346 5.70 -2.36 -15.22
CA GLY A 346 4.84 -3.28 -14.50
C GLY A 346 5.23 -4.75 -14.57
N VAL A 347 6.26 -5.06 -15.31
CA VAL A 347 6.77 -6.44 -15.37
C VAL A 347 7.32 -6.84 -14.00
N GLY A 348 6.83 -7.97 -13.49
CA GLY A 348 7.29 -8.53 -12.23
C GLY A 348 6.52 -8.10 -10.98
N TYR A 349 5.44 -7.33 -11.09
CA TYR A 349 4.57 -6.98 -9.98
C TYR A 349 3.24 -7.75 -10.06
N GLU A 350 2.81 -8.32 -8.95
CA GLU A 350 1.54 -9.01 -8.78
C GLU A 350 0.77 -8.35 -7.64
N ASP A 351 -0.31 -7.63 -7.96
CA ASP A 351 -1.17 -6.94 -6.99
C ASP A 351 -1.94 -7.96 -6.17
N ARG A 352 -1.93 -7.81 -4.84
CA ARG A 352 -2.73 -8.65 -3.94
C ARG A 352 -3.83 -7.88 -3.25
N TYR A 353 -3.51 -6.73 -2.66
CA TYR A 353 -4.46 -5.86 -1.98
C TYR A 353 -4.26 -4.42 -2.40
N MET A 354 -5.36 -3.66 -2.38
CA MET A 354 -5.42 -2.24 -2.74
C MET A 354 -6.13 -1.46 -1.63
N TYR A 355 -5.54 -0.32 -1.23
CA TYR A 355 -6.07 0.53 -0.16
C TYR A 355 -6.12 2.02 -0.55
#